data_fe4bf0cb38ddbfbb313110c4d29e9ed6
#
_entry.id   fe4bf0cb38ddbfbb313110c4d29e9ed6
#
_cell.length_a   1.000
_cell.length_b   1.000
_cell.length_c   1.000
_cell.angle_alpha   90.00
_cell.angle_beta   90.00
_cell.angle_gamma   90.00
#
_symmetry.space_group_name_H-M   'P 1'
#
loop_
_entity.id
_entity.type
_entity.pdbx_description
1 polymer ?
#
loop_
_entity_poly.entity_id
_entity_poly.type
_entity_poly.pdbx_seq_one_letter_code
_entity_poly.pdbx_strand_id
1 'polypeptide(L)'
;MVRQEGQANLSTSILRPGDPYTVRFDWSAGQPGLEASEEEIEKWLNRDREATLGITSYDSVYSFLYITRREVRHEILIPLGTLARIFEIPRADPDFLTIAEQETARALIEQYYAEGNPIKIDGIDVAPIADRIDFYGLSLKDFAQRAEPRDVSMASGRVGIILAYPCKGEPNRVELTWTKFTSDIRKVETVVFTPGESSKFEFSRFKEENTFAWLNPEQKDQQDLGPIAADLPPQKFYPWLAAIIILGWLGMLAFIPACRARRSMALGSGIAALLPAMVICFSPNLWLPIPWDKPPSISQSQQENVFKTLLSNVYRAFDYRDNEEVYDCLAQSVTGELLSDVYLEIRNGLEVQEQGGAVALVDDIEFLDVTPALDFMEHEASPPAYLVECRWNVSGTIEHWGHIHRRKNQYLGIFKVRPSEGDWRLVDLDLKQEERLENKRELRKF
;
A
#
# COMPACT_ATOMS: atom_id res chain seq x y z
N MET A 1 15.81 35.46 27.92
CA MET A 1 15.90 34.06 28.40
C MET A 1 14.78 33.85 29.39
N VAL A 2 13.87 32.92 29.14
CA VAL A 2 12.78 32.60 30.05
C VAL A 2 13.01 31.21 30.60
N ARG A 3 12.94 31.07 31.91
CA ARG A 3 13.12 29.81 32.64
C ARG A 3 12.01 29.65 33.64
N GLN A 4 11.35 28.50 33.64
CA GLN A 4 10.44 28.12 34.71
C GLN A 4 11.22 27.35 35.78
N GLU A 5 10.99 27.67 37.05
CA GLU A 5 11.55 26.91 38.17
C GLU A 5 10.99 25.46 38.11
N GLY A 6 11.90 24.48 38.16
CA GLY A 6 11.52 23.05 38.01
C GLY A 6 11.65 22.49 36.59
N GLN A 7 11.97 23.24 35.56
CA GLN A 7 12.31 22.72 34.25
C GLN A 7 13.76 22.39 34.08
N ALA A 8 14.06 21.16 33.63
CA ALA A 8 15.44 20.71 33.41
C ALA A 8 16.10 21.35 32.18
N ASN A 9 15.32 21.74 31.17
CA ASN A 9 15.86 22.26 29.91
C ASN A 9 15.68 23.78 29.79
N LEU A 10 16.78 24.44 29.43
CA LEU A 10 16.78 25.85 29.05
C LEU A 10 16.50 25.97 27.55
N SER A 11 15.38 26.59 27.18
CA SER A 11 15.18 27.00 25.78
C SER A 11 15.65 28.46 25.64
N THR A 12 16.41 28.73 24.60
CA THR A 12 16.86 30.07 24.26
C THR A 12 16.33 30.44 22.88
N SER A 13 15.53 31.49 22.82
CA SER A 13 15.00 32.04 21.57
C SER A 13 15.45 33.47 21.40
N ILE A 14 15.84 33.84 20.19
CA ILE A 14 16.17 35.22 19.82
C ILE A 14 14.88 35.90 19.36
N LEU A 15 14.35 36.80 20.16
CA LEU A 15 13.15 37.55 19.88
C LEU A 15 13.49 38.96 19.38
N ARG A 16 12.74 39.45 18.43
CA ARG A 16 12.74 40.84 18.00
C ARG A 16 11.65 41.61 18.74
N PRO A 17 11.76 42.91 18.88
CA PRO A 17 10.67 43.72 19.44
C PRO A 17 9.36 43.49 18.64
N GLY A 18 8.30 43.07 19.34
CA GLY A 18 7.01 42.73 18.74
C GLY A 18 6.83 41.28 18.31
N ASP A 19 7.86 40.44 18.39
CA ASP A 19 7.70 39.02 18.10
C ASP A 19 6.87 38.33 19.20
N PRO A 20 5.79 37.62 18.87
CA PRO A 20 5.07 36.81 19.84
C PRO A 20 5.95 35.60 20.25
N TYR A 21 5.97 35.31 21.54
CA TYR A 21 6.67 34.16 22.06
C TYR A 21 5.79 33.35 22.99
N THR A 22 5.56 32.09 22.64
CA THR A 22 4.72 31.20 23.46
C THR A 22 5.61 30.40 24.42
N VAL A 23 5.33 30.55 25.72
CA VAL A 23 5.92 29.72 26.77
C VAL A 23 4.85 28.73 27.24
N ARG A 24 5.10 27.44 27.06
CA ARG A 24 4.23 26.40 27.62
C ARG A 24 4.66 26.06 29.02
N PHE A 25 3.72 26.16 29.93
CA PHE A 25 3.86 25.68 31.31
C PHE A 25 2.99 24.44 31.48
N ASP A 26 3.61 23.29 31.70
CA ASP A 26 2.90 22.08 32.03
C ASP A 26 2.85 21.89 33.55
N TRP A 27 1.75 22.31 34.15
CA TRP A 27 1.52 22.19 35.58
C TRP A 27 1.08 20.78 35.99
N SER A 28 0.70 19.92 35.05
CA SER A 28 0.22 18.56 35.30
C SER A 28 1.31 17.50 35.26
N ALA A 29 2.42 17.79 34.60
CA ALA A 29 3.56 16.89 34.52
C ALA A 29 4.40 17.02 35.80
N GLY A 30 4.02 16.28 36.83
CA GLY A 30 4.92 16.09 37.96
C GLY A 30 6.23 15.55 37.49
N GLN A 31 7.31 16.36 37.55
CA GLN A 31 8.64 15.85 37.29
C GLN A 31 8.99 14.78 38.34
N PRO A 32 9.70 13.71 37.94
CA PRO A 32 10.22 12.75 38.91
C PRO A 32 11.06 13.51 39.93
N GLY A 33 10.83 13.22 41.21
CA GLY A 33 11.62 13.82 42.29
C GLY A 33 13.11 13.51 42.12
N LEU A 34 13.97 14.26 42.84
CA LEU A 34 15.41 14.05 42.83
C LEU A 34 15.85 12.62 43.20
N GLU A 35 14.95 11.85 43.84
CA GLU A 35 15.18 10.46 44.25
C GLU A 35 14.46 9.43 43.33
N ALA A 36 13.94 9.86 42.19
CA ALA A 36 13.25 8.97 41.26
C ALA A 36 14.21 7.94 40.66
N SER A 37 13.75 6.71 40.56
CA SER A 37 14.50 5.63 39.90
C SER A 37 14.68 5.91 38.42
N GLU A 38 15.72 5.31 37.80
CA GLU A 38 15.92 5.41 36.33
C GLU A 38 14.68 4.99 35.55
N GLU A 39 13.95 3.97 36.02
CA GLU A 39 12.72 3.49 35.39
C GLU A 39 11.57 4.52 35.46
N GLU A 40 11.43 5.26 36.56
CA GLU A 40 10.45 6.32 36.72
C GLU A 40 10.79 7.53 35.83
N ILE A 41 12.07 7.87 35.74
CA ILE A 41 12.58 8.93 34.85
C ILE A 41 12.32 8.54 33.40
N GLU A 42 12.60 7.30 33.01
CA GLU A 42 12.36 6.81 31.65
C GLU A 42 10.87 6.78 31.31
N LYS A 43 10.01 6.32 32.21
CA LYS A 43 8.54 6.36 32.03
C LYS A 43 8.02 7.80 31.92
N TRP A 44 8.59 8.73 32.66
CA TRP A 44 8.21 10.13 32.58
C TRP A 44 8.67 10.74 31.24
N LEU A 45 9.94 10.51 30.83
CA LEU A 45 10.47 10.95 29.55
C LEU A 45 9.67 10.38 28.36
N ASN A 46 9.25 9.15 28.46
CA ASN A 46 8.45 8.54 27.41
C ASN A 46 7.04 9.15 27.36
N ARG A 47 6.40 9.42 28.49
CA ARG A 47 5.12 10.14 28.56
C ARG A 47 5.23 11.57 28.02
N ASP A 48 6.30 12.29 28.37
CA ASP A 48 6.53 13.66 27.87
C ASP A 48 6.76 13.64 26.36
N ARG A 49 7.54 12.70 25.84
CA ARG A 49 7.71 12.47 24.40
C ARG A 49 6.40 12.11 23.70
N GLU A 50 5.56 11.27 24.33
CA GLU A 50 4.24 10.95 23.81
C GLU A 50 3.34 12.18 23.73
N ALA A 51 3.34 13.00 24.75
CA ALA A 51 2.54 14.21 24.81
C ALA A 51 3.02 15.29 23.84
N THR A 52 4.32 15.31 23.54
CA THR A 52 4.96 16.33 22.69
C THR A 52 5.26 15.83 21.27
N LEU A 53 5.02 14.54 20.97
CA LEU A 53 5.42 13.88 19.72
C LEU A 53 6.91 14.11 19.39
N GLY A 54 7.77 14.27 20.41
CA GLY A 54 9.18 14.61 20.23
C GLY A 54 9.45 16.07 19.85
N ILE A 55 8.44 16.92 19.76
CA ILE A 55 8.58 18.34 19.46
C ILE A 55 9.04 19.06 20.72
N THR A 56 10.30 19.41 20.78
CA THR A 56 10.93 20.04 21.94
C THR A 56 10.90 21.58 21.90
N SER A 57 10.65 22.15 20.72
CA SER A 57 10.59 23.60 20.51
C SER A 57 9.39 24.01 19.66
N TYR A 58 8.61 24.97 20.16
CA TYR A 58 7.47 25.52 19.43
C TYR A 58 7.88 26.50 18.33
N ASP A 59 9.11 27.01 18.37
CA ASP A 59 9.61 27.99 17.40
C ASP A 59 10.40 27.35 16.26
N SER A 60 10.60 26.04 16.31
CA SER A 60 11.39 25.32 15.32
C SER A 60 10.54 24.82 14.16
N VAL A 61 11.17 24.76 12.99
CA VAL A 61 10.65 24.08 11.81
C VAL A 61 11.10 22.63 11.86
N TYR A 62 10.15 21.72 11.69
CA TYR A 62 10.41 20.29 11.60
C TYR A 62 10.11 19.82 10.19
N SER A 63 10.89 18.89 9.71
CA SER A 63 10.76 18.29 8.39
C SER A 63 10.85 16.77 8.50
N PHE A 64 10.00 16.10 7.74
CA PHE A 64 9.94 14.64 7.69
C PHE A 64 9.86 14.22 6.23
N LEU A 65 10.74 13.32 5.82
CA LEU A 65 10.77 12.78 4.46
C LEU A 65 10.46 11.29 4.53
N TYR A 66 9.38 10.89 3.91
CA TYR A 66 8.97 9.48 3.79
C TYR A 66 9.27 9.01 2.38
N ILE A 67 10.05 7.96 2.26
CA ILE A 67 10.37 7.33 0.98
C ILE A 67 9.70 5.96 0.98
N THR A 68 8.69 5.80 0.13
CA THR A 68 7.94 4.55 -0.02
C THR A 68 8.08 4.02 -1.46
N ARG A 69 7.50 2.86 -1.73
CA ARG A 69 7.61 2.22 -3.05
C ARG A 69 6.99 3.02 -4.19
N ARG A 70 5.96 3.85 -3.90
CA ARG A 70 5.17 4.55 -4.92
C ARG A 70 5.06 6.04 -4.71
N GLU A 71 5.56 6.53 -3.59
CA GLU A 71 5.45 7.93 -3.21
C GLU A 71 6.64 8.36 -2.37
N VAL A 72 7.15 9.55 -2.65
CA VAL A 72 7.96 10.31 -1.70
C VAL A 72 7.06 11.37 -1.10
N ARG A 73 7.02 11.48 0.23
CA ARG A 73 6.21 12.47 0.93
C ARG A 73 7.07 13.33 1.81
N HIS A 74 6.96 14.64 1.65
CA HIS A 74 7.66 15.62 2.44
C HIS A 74 6.67 16.37 3.32
N GLU A 75 6.81 16.21 4.62
CA GLU A 75 5.98 16.86 5.62
C GLU A 75 6.78 17.95 6.33
N ILE A 76 6.19 19.13 6.44
CA ILE A 76 6.81 20.29 7.08
C ILE A 76 5.88 20.80 8.16
N LEU A 77 6.38 20.95 9.36
CA LEU A 77 5.68 21.58 10.47
C LEU A 77 6.36 22.91 10.81
N ILE A 78 5.65 24.00 10.64
CA ILE A 78 6.19 25.36 10.80
C ILE A 78 5.31 26.23 11.68
N PRO A 79 5.88 27.05 12.58
CA PRO A 79 5.10 28.04 13.34
C PRO A 79 4.46 29.10 12.42
N LEU A 80 3.19 29.43 12.67
CA LEU A 80 2.44 30.42 11.89
C LEU A 80 3.12 31.80 11.95
N GLY A 81 3.67 32.18 13.10
CA GLY A 81 4.45 33.40 13.25
C GLY A 81 5.74 33.41 12.40
N THR A 82 6.35 32.26 12.13
CA THR A 82 7.50 32.17 11.22
C THR A 82 7.07 32.39 9.77
N LEU A 83 5.94 31.80 9.35
CA LEU A 83 5.38 32.03 8.01
C LEU A 83 4.99 33.49 7.80
N ALA A 84 4.39 34.13 8.79
CA ALA A 84 4.02 35.56 8.73
C ALA A 84 5.21 36.52 8.57
N ARG A 85 6.44 36.04 8.83
CA ARG A 85 7.68 36.79 8.56
C ARG A 85 8.26 36.50 7.16
N ILE A 86 7.81 35.46 6.51
CA ILE A 86 8.25 35.08 5.15
C ILE A 86 7.41 35.83 4.11
N PHE A 87 6.09 35.86 4.31
CA PHE A 87 5.15 36.57 3.46
C PHE A 87 4.00 37.16 4.28
N GLU A 88 3.39 38.19 3.75
CA GLU A 88 2.23 38.84 4.37
C GLU A 88 1.02 37.91 4.29
N ILE A 89 0.50 37.52 5.46
CA ILE A 89 -0.74 36.74 5.56
C ILE A 89 -1.86 37.76 5.81
N PRO A 90 -2.77 37.98 4.83
CA PRO A 90 -3.88 38.90 5.01
C PRO A 90 -4.78 38.43 6.15
N ARG A 91 -5.01 39.33 7.11
CA ARG A 91 -5.87 39.03 8.27
C ARG A 91 -6.43 40.33 8.86
N ALA A 92 -7.63 40.25 9.41
CA ALA A 92 -8.29 41.38 10.05
C ALA A 92 -7.81 41.58 11.50
N ASP A 93 -7.60 40.50 12.24
CA ASP A 93 -7.09 40.49 13.60
C ASP A 93 -5.58 40.21 13.61
N PRO A 94 -4.75 41.06 14.25
CA PRO A 94 -3.29 40.80 14.34
C PRO A 94 -2.94 39.53 15.11
N ASP A 95 -3.78 39.10 16.07
CA ASP A 95 -3.51 38.00 16.98
C ASP A 95 -4.10 36.66 16.54
N PHE A 96 -5.08 36.67 15.64
CA PHE A 96 -5.77 35.47 15.18
C PHE A 96 -5.88 35.43 13.65
N LEU A 97 -5.93 34.20 13.14
CA LEU A 97 -6.22 33.86 11.76
C LEU A 97 -7.53 33.08 11.72
N THR A 98 -8.56 33.69 11.14
CA THR A 98 -9.88 33.07 11.00
C THR A 98 -9.88 31.94 9.96
N ILE A 99 -10.87 31.05 10.02
CA ILE A 99 -11.03 29.96 9.04
C ILE A 99 -11.04 30.46 7.60
N ALA A 100 -11.74 31.58 7.33
CA ALA A 100 -11.79 32.13 5.99
C ALA A 100 -10.45 32.71 5.50
N GLU A 101 -9.66 33.30 6.39
CA GLU A 101 -8.31 33.79 6.10
C GLU A 101 -7.29 32.66 5.93
N GLN A 102 -7.51 31.52 6.59
CA GLN A 102 -6.68 30.30 6.42
C GLN A 102 -6.72 29.79 4.97
N GLU A 103 -7.84 29.90 4.27
CA GLU A 103 -7.92 29.51 2.86
C GLU A 103 -7.00 30.36 1.97
N THR A 104 -6.96 31.66 2.22
CA THR A 104 -6.04 32.55 1.50
C THR A 104 -4.57 32.26 1.84
N ALA A 105 -4.29 32.01 3.13
CA ALA A 105 -2.95 31.65 3.59
C ALA A 105 -2.50 30.30 3.02
N ARG A 106 -3.41 29.33 2.89
CA ARG A 106 -3.16 28.02 2.30
C ARG A 106 -2.59 28.13 0.88
N ALA A 107 -3.22 28.90 0.02
CA ALA A 107 -2.74 29.11 -1.36
C ALA A 107 -1.33 29.70 -1.43
N LEU A 108 -1.02 30.67 -0.56
CA LEU A 108 0.31 31.27 -0.49
C LEU A 108 1.37 30.27 0.00
N ILE A 109 1.02 29.44 0.98
CA ILE A 109 1.92 28.43 1.54
C ILE A 109 2.19 27.34 0.52
N GLU A 110 1.14 26.88 -0.17
CA GLU A 110 1.24 25.88 -1.22
C GLU A 110 2.22 26.31 -2.31
N GLN A 111 2.00 27.51 -2.88
CA GLN A 111 2.87 28.06 -3.91
C GLN A 111 4.33 28.18 -3.41
N TYR A 112 4.53 28.70 -2.20
CA TYR A 112 5.86 28.93 -1.67
C TYR A 112 6.66 27.63 -1.49
N TYR A 113 6.03 26.57 -0.98
CA TYR A 113 6.72 25.31 -0.72
C TYR A 113 6.75 24.35 -1.92
N ALA A 114 5.77 24.43 -2.82
CA ALA A 114 5.80 23.68 -4.08
C ALA A 114 7.02 24.04 -4.95
N GLU A 115 7.37 25.33 -4.97
CA GLU A 115 8.52 25.83 -5.75
C GLU A 115 9.85 25.75 -4.98
N GLY A 116 9.79 25.48 -3.68
CA GLY A 116 10.89 25.81 -2.78
C GLY A 116 11.78 24.69 -2.32
N ASN A 117 11.31 23.47 -2.35
CA ASN A 117 12.06 22.32 -1.88
C ASN A 117 12.02 21.22 -2.95
N PRO A 118 12.79 21.36 -4.05
CA PRO A 118 12.72 20.42 -5.16
C PRO A 118 13.14 19.02 -4.72
N ILE A 119 12.37 18.05 -5.20
CA ILE A 119 12.67 16.63 -5.06
C ILE A 119 12.95 16.05 -6.44
N LYS A 120 14.05 15.28 -6.52
CA LYS A 120 14.37 14.45 -7.66
C LYS A 120 14.19 13.00 -7.30
N ILE A 121 13.51 12.27 -8.18
CA ILE A 121 13.33 10.83 -8.08
C ILE A 121 13.97 10.21 -9.32
N ASP A 122 14.96 9.35 -9.11
CA ASP A 122 15.77 8.72 -10.17
C ASP A 122 16.36 9.74 -11.16
N GLY A 123 16.75 10.92 -10.63
CA GLY A 123 17.35 12.02 -11.39
C GLY A 123 16.37 12.93 -12.12
N ILE A 124 15.05 12.67 -12.01
CA ILE A 124 13.99 13.45 -12.64
C ILE A 124 13.36 14.38 -11.59
N ASP A 125 13.21 15.66 -11.93
CA ASP A 125 12.48 16.60 -11.08
C ASP A 125 10.99 16.27 -11.09
N VAL A 126 10.42 16.04 -9.90
CA VAL A 126 9.00 15.70 -9.73
C VAL A 126 8.27 16.87 -9.09
N ALA A 127 7.17 17.29 -9.71
CA ALA A 127 6.32 18.34 -9.13
C ALA A 127 5.50 17.78 -7.95
N PRO A 128 5.42 18.50 -6.82
CA PRO A 128 4.61 18.07 -5.71
C PRO A 128 3.12 18.23 -5.97
N ILE A 129 2.34 17.37 -5.33
CA ILE A 129 0.92 17.56 -5.10
C ILE A 129 0.77 18.03 -3.66
N ALA A 130 0.14 19.18 -3.44
CA ALA A 130 -0.18 19.63 -2.09
C ALA A 130 -1.33 18.78 -1.55
N ASP A 131 -0.98 17.73 -0.84
CA ASP A 131 -1.94 16.79 -0.32
C ASP A 131 -2.75 17.38 0.83
N ARG A 132 -2.06 18.15 1.69
CA ARG A 132 -2.69 18.71 2.88
C ARG A 132 -1.92 19.91 3.41
N ILE A 133 -2.66 20.97 3.75
CA ILE A 133 -2.14 22.12 4.49
C ILE A 133 -3.15 22.48 5.57
N ASP A 134 -2.82 22.18 6.81
CA ASP A 134 -3.70 22.36 7.96
C ASP A 134 -3.11 23.32 9.00
N PHE A 135 -4.01 24.06 9.66
CA PHE A 135 -3.66 25.00 10.71
C PHE A 135 -4.05 24.42 12.06
N TYR A 136 -3.09 24.46 13.00
CA TYR A 136 -3.21 23.82 14.31
C TYR A 136 -2.97 24.83 15.43
N GLY A 137 -3.59 24.57 16.57
CA GLY A 137 -3.27 25.26 17.82
C GLY A 137 -2.11 24.62 18.56
N LEU A 138 -2.06 24.84 19.89
CA LEU A 138 -1.06 24.24 20.78
C LEU A 138 -1.23 22.74 21.01
N SER A 139 -2.43 22.21 20.75
CA SER A 139 -2.68 20.80 20.98
C SER A 139 -2.04 19.95 19.90
N LEU A 140 -1.04 19.17 20.27
CA LEU A 140 -0.39 18.24 19.36
C LEU A 140 -1.29 17.05 18.96
N LYS A 141 -2.39 16.83 19.69
CA LYS A 141 -3.41 15.85 19.28
C LYS A 141 -4.06 16.23 17.96
N ASP A 142 -4.09 17.52 17.65
CA ASP A 142 -4.65 18.03 16.40
C ASP A 142 -3.80 17.59 15.18
N PHE A 143 -2.55 17.23 15.36
CA PHE A 143 -1.69 16.69 14.30
C PHE A 143 -2.00 15.24 13.93
N ALA A 144 -2.35 14.44 14.94
CA ALA A 144 -2.62 13.01 14.74
C ALA A 144 -4.06 12.74 14.26
N GLN A 145 -4.96 13.72 14.44
CA GLN A 145 -6.34 13.65 14.02
C GLN A 145 -6.64 14.92 13.24
N ARG A 146 -7.35 14.82 12.13
CA ARG A 146 -7.80 15.99 11.39
C ARG A 146 -8.67 16.83 12.32
N ALA A 147 -8.09 17.91 12.85
CA ALA A 147 -8.81 18.81 13.73
C ALA A 147 -9.94 19.50 12.97
N GLU A 148 -11.06 19.74 13.65
CA GLU A 148 -12.10 20.58 13.08
C GLU A 148 -11.52 21.98 12.81
N PRO A 149 -11.83 22.60 11.65
CA PRO A 149 -11.40 23.94 11.34
C PRO A 149 -11.81 24.91 12.44
N ARG A 150 -10.85 25.72 12.89
CA ARG A 150 -11.06 26.73 13.91
C ARG A 150 -10.12 27.91 13.69
N ASP A 151 -10.44 29.04 14.28
CA ASP A 151 -9.54 30.18 14.32
C ASP A 151 -8.27 29.81 15.12
N VAL A 152 -7.11 30.18 14.60
CA VAL A 152 -5.83 29.88 15.23
C VAL A 152 -5.09 31.13 15.64
N SER A 153 -4.41 31.07 16.80
CA SER A 153 -3.60 32.18 17.28
C SER A 153 -2.31 32.30 16.49
N MET A 154 -1.95 33.50 16.08
CA MET A 154 -0.67 33.81 15.41
C MET A 154 0.53 33.47 16.27
N ALA A 155 0.42 33.62 17.58
CA ALA A 155 1.50 33.37 18.53
C ALA A 155 1.79 31.87 18.75
N SER A 156 0.74 31.04 18.73
CA SER A 156 0.86 29.61 19.08
C SER A 156 0.47 28.68 17.94
N GLY A 157 -0.10 29.22 16.87
CA GLY A 157 -0.53 28.43 15.71
C GLY A 157 0.66 27.84 14.95
N ARG A 158 0.42 26.69 14.36
CA ARG A 158 1.35 25.98 13.49
C ARG A 158 0.65 25.54 12.22
N VAL A 159 1.42 25.38 11.18
CA VAL A 159 0.96 24.85 9.90
C VAL A 159 1.68 23.54 9.63
N GLY A 160 0.90 22.50 9.37
CA GLY A 160 1.40 21.25 8.82
C GLY A 160 1.17 21.24 7.31
N ILE A 161 2.23 21.00 6.58
CA ILE A 161 2.26 20.98 5.12
C ILE A 161 2.68 19.58 4.69
N ILE A 162 1.86 18.93 3.87
CA ILE A 162 2.15 17.62 3.30
C ILE A 162 2.22 17.77 1.78
N LEU A 163 3.40 17.52 1.24
CA LEU A 163 3.66 17.49 -0.19
C LEU A 163 3.94 16.05 -0.63
N ALA A 164 3.16 15.54 -1.57
CA ALA A 164 3.29 14.21 -2.13
C ALA A 164 3.93 14.28 -3.52
N TYR A 165 4.88 13.38 -3.77
CA TYR A 165 5.61 13.24 -5.03
C TYR A 165 5.41 11.81 -5.53
N PRO A 166 4.47 11.56 -6.46
CA PRO A 166 4.16 10.22 -6.93
C PRO A 166 5.33 9.61 -7.70
N CYS A 167 5.59 8.34 -7.46
CA CYS A 167 6.59 7.54 -8.16
C CYS A 167 5.91 6.51 -9.08
N LYS A 168 6.50 6.22 -10.24
CA LYS A 168 6.03 5.14 -11.13
C LYS A 168 6.52 3.75 -10.71
N GLY A 169 7.10 3.60 -9.54
CA GLY A 169 7.68 2.38 -9.00
C GLY A 169 8.54 2.69 -7.80
N GLU A 170 9.16 1.67 -7.22
CA GLU A 170 10.09 1.86 -6.10
C GLU A 170 11.28 2.72 -6.54
N PRO A 171 11.53 3.86 -5.89
CA PRO A 171 12.60 4.75 -6.30
C PRO A 171 13.98 4.11 -6.01
N ASN A 172 14.92 4.25 -6.95
CA ASN A 172 16.30 3.86 -6.73
C ASN A 172 17.11 4.98 -6.07
N ARG A 173 16.75 6.23 -6.34
CA ARG A 173 17.41 7.41 -5.78
C ARG A 173 16.40 8.50 -5.50
N VAL A 174 16.47 9.08 -4.32
CA VAL A 174 15.68 10.26 -3.94
C VAL A 174 16.61 11.35 -3.45
N GLU A 175 16.43 12.55 -3.98
CA GLU A 175 17.17 13.75 -3.56
C GLU A 175 16.19 14.83 -3.15
N LEU A 176 16.36 15.38 -1.95
CA LEU A 176 15.63 16.55 -1.46
C LEU A 176 16.60 17.70 -1.25
N THR A 177 16.37 18.81 -1.89
CA THR A 177 17.14 20.04 -1.68
C THR A 177 16.30 21.05 -0.92
N TRP A 178 16.80 21.50 0.23
CA TRP A 178 16.16 22.56 1.00
C TRP A 178 16.67 23.93 0.55
N THR A 179 15.80 24.77 0.02
CA THR A 179 16.17 26.12 -0.47
C THR A 179 15.56 27.26 0.35
N LYS A 180 14.53 26.99 1.14
CA LYS A 180 13.74 28.01 1.87
C LYS A 180 14.35 28.38 3.22
N PHE A 181 15.59 28.86 3.18
CA PHE A 181 16.22 29.47 4.34
C PHE A 181 15.88 30.94 4.48
N THR A 182 15.73 31.41 5.71
CA THR A 182 15.51 32.81 6.06
C THR A 182 16.43 33.24 7.20
N SER A 183 16.28 34.46 7.71
CA SER A 183 16.98 34.86 8.93
C SER A 183 16.61 34.02 10.15
N ASP A 184 15.40 33.49 10.15
CA ASP A 184 14.80 32.76 11.26
C ASP A 184 14.94 31.22 11.05
N ILE A 185 14.90 30.78 9.80
CA ILE A 185 15.12 29.38 9.42
C ILE A 185 16.54 29.22 8.93
N ARG A 186 17.48 29.01 9.86
CA ARG A 186 18.91 28.84 9.54
C ARG A 186 19.30 27.37 9.42
N LYS A 187 18.59 26.51 10.12
CA LYS A 187 18.77 25.07 10.15
C LYS A 187 17.42 24.39 10.17
N VAL A 188 17.33 23.26 9.49
CA VAL A 188 16.15 22.39 9.51
C VAL A 188 16.62 20.96 9.71
N GLU A 189 16.20 20.38 10.82
CA GLU A 189 16.41 18.95 11.07
C GLU A 189 15.30 18.17 10.35
N THR A 190 15.72 17.25 9.48
CA THR A 190 14.82 16.38 8.74
C THR A 190 15.01 14.95 9.19
N VAL A 191 13.92 14.31 9.57
CA VAL A 191 13.91 12.88 9.83
C VAL A 191 13.47 12.19 8.53
N VAL A 192 14.29 11.27 8.06
CA VAL A 192 14.04 10.53 6.83
C VAL A 192 13.64 9.11 7.17
N PHE A 193 12.54 8.67 6.59
CA PHE A 193 11.98 7.33 6.74
C PHE A 193 12.09 6.60 5.42
N THR A 194 12.78 5.49 5.46
CA THR A 194 12.95 4.58 4.33
C THR A 194 12.43 3.21 4.71
N PRO A 195 12.19 2.29 3.78
CA PRO A 195 11.80 0.93 4.12
C PRO A 195 12.79 0.30 5.12
N GLY A 196 12.30 0.01 6.32
CA GLY A 196 13.07 -0.64 7.38
C GLY A 196 14.02 0.24 8.21
N GLU A 197 14.27 1.50 7.85
CA GLU A 197 15.23 2.36 8.56
C GLU A 197 14.75 3.81 8.68
N SER A 198 15.22 4.48 9.73
CA SER A 198 15.07 5.94 9.86
C SER A 198 16.42 6.59 10.15
N SER A 199 16.64 7.74 9.54
CA SER A 199 17.86 8.51 9.68
C SER A 199 17.56 10.00 9.88
N LYS A 200 18.57 10.78 10.32
CA LYS A 200 18.44 12.21 10.46
C LYS A 200 19.39 12.93 9.52
N PHE A 201 18.93 14.03 8.97
CA PHE A 201 19.71 14.91 8.14
C PHE A 201 19.46 16.37 8.53
N GLU A 202 20.52 17.16 8.67
CA GLU A 202 20.43 18.59 8.96
C GLU A 202 20.73 19.41 7.72
N PHE A 203 19.74 20.14 7.22
CA PHE A 203 19.93 21.23 6.28
C PHE A 203 20.40 22.48 7.02
N SER A 204 21.35 23.22 6.47
CA SER A 204 21.86 24.41 7.09
C SER A 204 22.21 25.48 6.07
N ARG A 205 21.74 26.70 6.29
CA ARG A 205 22.07 27.88 5.46
C ARG A 205 23.57 28.07 5.23
N PHE A 206 24.40 27.56 6.15
CA PHE A 206 25.84 27.73 6.12
C PHE A 206 26.59 26.60 5.41
N LYS A 207 25.89 25.57 4.95
CA LYS A 207 26.45 24.50 4.11
C LYS A 207 26.37 24.89 2.64
N GLU A 208 27.39 24.55 1.86
CA GLU A 208 27.40 24.78 0.40
C GLU A 208 26.38 23.86 -0.29
N GLU A 209 26.27 22.61 0.19
CA GLU A 209 25.30 21.64 -0.32
C GLU A 209 24.21 21.39 0.72
N ASN A 210 22.98 21.70 0.34
CA ASN A 210 21.77 21.48 1.14
C ASN A 210 20.86 20.46 0.45
N THR A 211 21.45 19.36 -0.01
CA THR A 211 20.76 18.26 -0.65
C THR A 211 20.98 16.99 0.17
N PHE A 212 19.89 16.39 0.59
CA PHE A 212 19.87 15.02 1.09
C PHE A 212 19.77 14.10 -0.11
N ALA A 213 20.52 13.00 -0.12
CA ALA A 213 20.42 11.96 -1.14
C ALA A 213 20.29 10.59 -0.48
N TRP A 214 19.31 9.84 -0.90
CA TRP A 214 19.12 8.45 -0.53
C TRP A 214 19.28 7.57 -1.77
N LEU A 215 19.94 6.44 -1.60
CA LEU A 215 20.06 5.38 -2.60
C LEU A 215 19.42 4.13 -2.02
N ASN A 216 18.58 3.47 -2.81
CA ASN A 216 17.95 2.22 -2.41
C ASN A 216 19.04 1.15 -2.19
N PRO A 217 19.22 0.64 -0.95
CA PRO A 217 20.22 -0.39 -0.67
C PRO A 217 19.84 -1.75 -1.27
N GLU A 218 18.55 -1.98 -1.47
CA GLU A 218 18.02 -3.19 -2.08
C GLU A 218 17.58 -2.88 -3.51
N GLN A 219 18.53 -2.87 -4.46
CA GLN A 219 18.15 -3.02 -5.87
C GLN A 219 17.63 -4.45 -6.08
N LYS A 220 16.44 -4.74 -5.58
CA LYS A 220 15.70 -5.91 -6.06
C LYS A 220 15.24 -5.57 -7.47
N ASP A 221 15.61 -6.42 -8.42
CA ASP A 221 14.86 -6.51 -9.69
C ASP A 221 13.38 -6.48 -9.29
N GLN A 222 12.73 -5.39 -9.63
CA GLN A 222 11.27 -5.32 -9.47
C GLN A 222 10.74 -6.48 -10.29
N GLN A 223 10.39 -7.57 -9.63
CA GLN A 223 9.54 -8.56 -10.25
C GLN A 223 8.29 -7.79 -10.61
N ASP A 224 8.16 -7.53 -11.89
CA ASP A 224 6.97 -6.94 -12.46
C ASP A 224 5.86 -7.96 -12.19
N LEU A 225 5.17 -7.76 -11.07
CA LEU A 225 4.09 -8.61 -10.64
C LEU A 225 2.88 -8.25 -11.51
N GLY A 226 3.01 -8.51 -12.80
CA GLY A 226 1.95 -8.36 -13.77
C GLY A 226 0.93 -9.51 -13.69
N PRO A 227 -0.07 -9.50 -14.56
CA PRO A 227 -1.02 -10.59 -14.67
C PRO A 227 -0.28 -11.91 -14.98
N ILE A 228 -0.73 -12.99 -14.36
CA ILE A 228 -0.11 -14.31 -14.52
C ILE A 228 -0.86 -15.06 -15.60
N ALA A 229 -0.23 -15.26 -16.75
CA ALA A 229 -0.83 -15.97 -17.85
C ALA A 229 -1.25 -17.41 -17.47
N ALA A 230 -2.45 -17.77 -17.84
CA ALA A 230 -3.00 -19.11 -17.58
C ALA A 230 -2.62 -20.07 -18.73
N ASP A 231 -1.33 -20.38 -18.83
CA ASP A 231 -0.81 -21.33 -19.81
C ASP A 231 -1.20 -22.76 -19.43
N LEU A 232 -2.44 -23.12 -19.70
CA LEU A 232 -2.91 -24.49 -19.51
C LEU A 232 -2.51 -25.34 -20.72
N PRO A 233 -2.05 -26.59 -20.50
CA PRO A 233 -1.80 -27.50 -21.60
C PRO A 233 -3.11 -27.70 -22.39
N PRO A 234 -3.05 -27.69 -23.72
CA PRO A 234 -4.25 -27.81 -24.52
C PRO A 234 -4.96 -29.13 -24.24
N GLN A 235 -6.27 -29.06 -24.03
CA GLN A 235 -7.11 -30.25 -23.92
C GLN A 235 -7.05 -31.05 -25.23
N LYS A 236 -6.73 -32.33 -25.13
CA LYS A 236 -6.64 -33.19 -26.30
C LYS A 236 -8.02 -33.73 -26.65
N PHE A 237 -8.40 -33.47 -27.87
CA PHE A 237 -9.65 -33.99 -28.45
C PHE A 237 -9.32 -35.13 -29.42
N TYR A 238 -10.17 -36.15 -29.46
CA TYR A 238 -9.94 -37.32 -30.27
C TYR A 238 -11.25 -37.73 -30.99
N PRO A 239 -11.16 -38.33 -32.17
CA PRO A 239 -12.31 -38.83 -32.90
C PRO A 239 -12.77 -40.23 -32.40
N TRP A 240 -12.81 -40.41 -31.05
CA TRP A 240 -13.11 -41.75 -30.48
C TRP A 240 -14.52 -42.26 -30.79
N LEU A 241 -15.49 -41.37 -31.09
CA LEU A 241 -16.79 -41.76 -31.62
C LEU A 241 -16.68 -42.49 -32.96
N ALA A 242 -15.74 -42.11 -33.82
CA ALA A 242 -15.46 -42.83 -35.04
C ALA A 242 -14.94 -44.25 -34.73
N ALA A 243 -14.10 -44.40 -33.74
CA ALA A 243 -13.62 -45.72 -33.31
C ALA A 243 -14.76 -46.61 -32.78
N ILE A 244 -15.70 -46.04 -32.00
CA ILE A 244 -16.89 -46.75 -31.51
C ILE A 244 -17.75 -47.23 -32.67
N ILE A 245 -18.01 -46.36 -33.66
CA ILE A 245 -18.82 -46.72 -34.84
C ILE A 245 -18.17 -47.87 -35.62
N ILE A 246 -16.83 -47.79 -35.82
CA ILE A 246 -16.10 -48.85 -36.54
C ILE A 246 -16.08 -50.16 -35.74
N LEU A 247 -15.83 -50.12 -34.41
CA LEU A 247 -15.87 -51.29 -33.56
C LEU A 247 -17.27 -51.92 -33.49
N GLY A 248 -18.30 -51.09 -33.40
CA GLY A 248 -19.70 -51.54 -33.44
C GLY A 248 -20.03 -52.27 -34.75
N TRP A 249 -19.58 -51.72 -35.88
CA TRP A 249 -19.77 -52.34 -37.19
C TRP A 249 -19.00 -53.67 -37.30
N LEU A 250 -17.73 -53.73 -36.84
CA LEU A 250 -16.95 -54.98 -36.80
C LEU A 250 -17.63 -56.03 -35.91
N GLY A 251 -18.14 -55.59 -34.73
CA GLY A 251 -18.91 -56.44 -33.83
C GLY A 251 -20.17 -57.01 -34.52
N MET A 252 -20.93 -56.16 -35.24
CA MET A 252 -22.10 -56.57 -35.98
C MET A 252 -21.73 -57.65 -37.03
N LEU A 253 -20.63 -57.46 -37.76
CA LEU A 253 -20.14 -58.46 -38.72
C LEU A 253 -19.68 -59.78 -38.02
N ALA A 254 -19.15 -59.69 -36.79
CA ALA A 254 -18.67 -60.88 -36.07
C ALA A 254 -19.83 -61.75 -35.52
N PHE A 255 -20.89 -61.11 -35.01
CA PHE A 255 -21.94 -61.77 -34.23
C PHE A 255 -23.26 -61.98 -35.01
N ILE A 256 -23.45 -61.34 -36.17
CA ILE A 256 -24.68 -61.50 -37.00
C ILE A 256 -24.34 -62.25 -38.28
N PRO A 257 -24.61 -63.57 -38.36
CA PRO A 257 -24.29 -64.38 -39.51
C PRO A 257 -24.98 -63.91 -40.83
N ALA A 258 -26.17 -63.32 -40.73
CA ALA A 258 -26.86 -62.79 -41.88
C ALA A 258 -26.16 -61.65 -42.59
N CYS A 259 -25.44 -60.80 -41.85
CA CYS A 259 -24.63 -59.70 -42.38
C CYS A 259 -23.36 -60.21 -43.09
N ARG A 260 -22.82 -61.37 -42.68
CA ARG A 260 -21.68 -62.02 -43.30
C ARG A 260 -22.03 -62.79 -44.57
N ALA A 261 -23.22 -63.43 -44.61
CA ALA A 261 -23.59 -64.29 -45.69
C ALA A 261 -24.04 -63.52 -46.97
N ARG A 262 -24.51 -62.31 -46.86
CA ARG A 262 -24.94 -61.45 -47.99
C ARG A 262 -23.96 -60.35 -48.27
N ARG A 263 -23.14 -60.43 -49.30
CA ARG A 263 -22.13 -59.40 -49.67
C ARG A 263 -22.72 -57.99 -49.83
N SER A 264 -23.97 -57.86 -50.35
CA SER A 264 -24.63 -56.59 -50.47
C SER A 264 -24.97 -55.92 -49.11
N MET A 265 -25.37 -56.73 -48.12
CA MET A 265 -25.63 -56.25 -46.76
C MET A 265 -24.36 -55.84 -46.04
N ALA A 266 -23.26 -56.59 -46.21
CA ALA A 266 -21.96 -56.23 -45.65
C ALA A 266 -21.40 -54.95 -46.26
N LEU A 267 -21.53 -54.73 -47.57
CA LEU A 267 -21.12 -53.55 -48.26
C LEU A 267 -21.97 -52.32 -47.87
N GLY A 268 -23.31 -52.47 -47.83
CA GLY A 268 -24.22 -51.42 -47.44
C GLY A 268 -24.00 -50.95 -45.98
N SER A 269 -23.86 -51.90 -45.06
CA SER A 269 -23.57 -51.61 -43.65
C SER A 269 -22.15 -51.01 -43.46
N GLY A 270 -21.19 -51.37 -44.27
CA GLY A 270 -19.86 -50.79 -44.28
C GLY A 270 -19.86 -49.33 -44.68
N ILE A 271 -20.57 -49.01 -45.75
CA ILE A 271 -20.73 -47.60 -46.19
C ILE A 271 -21.46 -46.79 -45.12
N ALA A 272 -22.52 -47.35 -44.51
CA ALA A 272 -23.29 -46.67 -43.46
C ALA A 272 -22.44 -46.42 -42.15
N ALA A 273 -21.45 -47.24 -41.89
CA ALA A 273 -20.54 -47.05 -40.72
C ALA A 273 -19.29 -46.19 -41.06
N LEU A 274 -18.66 -46.45 -42.21
CA LEU A 274 -17.42 -45.81 -42.58
C LEU A 274 -17.58 -44.34 -43.01
N LEU A 275 -18.70 -43.97 -43.68
CA LEU A 275 -18.93 -42.60 -44.05
C LEU A 275 -19.05 -41.66 -42.83
N PRO A 276 -19.90 -41.91 -41.84
CA PRO A 276 -19.92 -41.04 -40.63
C PRO A 276 -18.64 -41.09 -39.84
N ALA A 277 -17.98 -42.24 -39.73
CA ALA A 277 -16.69 -42.33 -39.08
C ALA A 277 -15.62 -41.46 -39.78
N MET A 278 -15.61 -41.49 -41.13
CA MET A 278 -14.75 -40.63 -41.94
C MET A 278 -15.07 -39.15 -41.74
N VAL A 279 -16.33 -38.78 -41.72
CA VAL A 279 -16.77 -37.38 -41.44
C VAL A 279 -16.26 -36.94 -40.06
N ILE A 280 -16.39 -37.77 -39.04
CA ILE A 280 -15.90 -37.45 -37.69
C ILE A 280 -14.37 -37.31 -37.69
N CYS A 281 -13.62 -38.20 -38.35
CA CYS A 281 -12.14 -38.14 -38.40
C CYS A 281 -11.64 -36.87 -39.09
N PHE A 282 -12.31 -36.40 -40.12
CA PHE A 282 -11.89 -35.20 -40.88
C PHE A 282 -12.54 -33.90 -40.41
N SER A 283 -13.45 -33.95 -39.42
CA SER A 283 -14.10 -32.78 -38.84
C SER A 283 -13.66 -32.58 -37.40
N PRO A 284 -12.60 -31.78 -37.12
CA PRO A 284 -12.09 -31.56 -35.74
C PRO A 284 -13.17 -31.05 -34.78
N ASN A 285 -14.19 -30.34 -35.29
CA ASN A 285 -15.32 -29.85 -34.48
C ASN A 285 -16.20 -30.96 -33.89
N LEU A 286 -16.06 -32.19 -34.38
CA LEU A 286 -16.77 -33.37 -33.86
C LEU A 286 -15.92 -34.24 -32.95
N TRP A 287 -14.71 -33.81 -32.71
CA TRP A 287 -13.82 -34.50 -31.77
C TRP A 287 -14.24 -34.17 -30.33
N LEU A 288 -14.21 -35.15 -29.48
CA LEU A 288 -14.56 -35.01 -28.06
C LEU A 288 -13.39 -35.39 -27.17
N PRO A 289 -13.28 -34.79 -25.98
CA PRO A 289 -12.32 -35.25 -25.02
C PRO A 289 -12.64 -36.68 -24.58
N ILE A 290 -11.63 -37.44 -24.20
CA ILE A 290 -11.84 -38.77 -23.63
C ILE A 290 -12.52 -38.61 -22.26
N PRO A 291 -13.65 -39.27 -21.97
CA PRO A 291 -14.44 -39.04 -20.77
C PRO A 291 -13.71 -39.29 -19.44
N TRP A 292 -12.62 -40.05 -19.47
CA TRP A 292 -11.80 -40.36 -18.30
C TRP A 292 -10.45 -39.63 -18.31
N ASP A 293 -10.24 -38.75 -19.30
CA ASP A 293 -9.03 -37.93 -19.32
C ASP A 293 -9.23 -36.76 -18.34
N LYS A 294 -8.25 -36.56 -17.46
CA LYS A 294 -8.32 -35.45 -16.52
C LYS A 294 -8.24 -34.11 -17.27
N PRO A 295 -9.03 -33.12 -16.87
CA PRO A 295 -8.91 -31.78 -17.45
C PRO A 295 -7.47 -31.27 -17.27
N PRO A 296 -6.99 -30.42 -18.20
CA PRO A 296 -5.65 -29.87 -18.08
C PRO A 296 -5.51 -29.13 -16.76
N SER A 297 -4.51 -29.48 -16.00
CA SER A 297 -4.22 -28.88 -14.70
C SER A 297 -2.74 -28.56 -14.59
N ILE A 298 -2.42 -27.54 -13.81
CA ILE A 298 -1.05 -27.23 -13.41
C ILE A 298 -0.66 -28.06 -12.18
N SER A 299 0.64 -28.29 -12.00
CA SER A 299 1.15 -29.03 -10.86
C SER A 299 0.85 -28.29 -9.53
N GLN A 300 0.82 -29.03 -8.42
CA GLN A 300 0.56 -28.44 -7.09
C GLN A 300 1.52 -27.30 -6.76
N SER A 301 2.81 -27.45 -7.09
CA SER A 301 3.81 -26.41 -6.88
C SER A 301 3.55 -25.16 -7.74
N GLN A 302 3.04 -25.34 -8.95
CA GLN A 302 2.62 -24.19 -9.79
C GLN A 302 1.38 -23.52 -9.23
N GLN A 303 0.38 -24.29 -8.74
CA GLN A 303 -0.82 -23.73 -8.08
C GLN A 303 -0.45 -22.88 -6.87
N GLU A 304 0.48 -23.38 -6.05
CA GLU A 304 0.99 -22.65 -4.88
C GLU A 304 1.71 -21.35 -5.27
N ASN A 305 2.60 -21.40 -6.27
CA ASN A 305 3.32 -20.21 -6.74
C ASN A 305 2.39 -19.17 -7.36
N VAL A 306 1.45 -19.60 -8.22
CA VAL A 306 0.43 -18.73 -8.79
C VAL A 306 -0.37 -18.06 -7.68
N PHE A 307 -0.85 -18.82 -6.71
CA PHE A 307 -1.63 -18.27 -5.60
C PHE A 307 -0.83 -17.26 -4.78
N LYS A 308 0.41 -17.58 -4.39
CA LYS A 308 1.27 -16.67 -3.63
C LYS A 308 1.49 -15.34 -4.37
N THR A 309 1.71 -15.41 -5.68
CA THR A 309 1.89 -14.20 -6.49
C THR A 309 0.61 -13.38 -6.57
N LEU A 310 -0.55 -14.04 -6.81
CA LEU A 310 -1.85 -13.35 -6.84
C LEU A 310 -2.16 -12.65 -5.52
N LEU A 311 -1.97 -13.32 -4.38
CA LEU A 311 -2.23 -12.72 -3.08
C LEU A 311 -1.25 -11.60 -2.76
N SER A 312 0.02 -11.73 -3.13
CA SER A 312 1.01 -10.65 -3.00
C SER A 312 0.61 -9.42 -3.81
N ASN A 313 0.08 -9.61 -5.03
CA ASN A 313 -0.42 -8.51 -5.85
C ASN A 313 -1.61 -7.79 -5.21
N VAL A 314 -2.52 -8.51 -4.56
CA VAL A 314 -3.65 -7.89 -3.83
C VAL A 314 -3.15 -6.92 -2.77
N TYR A 315 -2.15 -7.32 -1.99
CA TYR A 315 -1.60 -6.44 -0.95
C TYR A 315 -0.80 -5.25 -1.51
N ARG A 316 -0.29 -5.34 -2.74
CA ARG A 316 0.35 -4.19 -3.41
C ARG A 316 -0.63 -3.07 -3.75
N ALA A 317 -1.92 -3.33 -3.77
CA ALA A 317 -2.91 -2.27 -3.94
C ALA A 317 -2.84 -1.20 -2.84
N PHE A 318 -2.32 -1.53 -1.65
CA PHE A 318 -2.05 -0.56 -0.58
C PHE A 318 -0.90 0.41 -0.89
N ASP A 319 -0.06 0.12 -1.89
CA ASP A 319 1.02 1.01 -2.30
C ASP A 319 0.52 2.18 -3.16
N TYR A 320 -0.74 2.14 -3.63
CA TYR A 320 -1.35 3.17 -4.49
C TYR A 320 -2.25 4.10 -3.68
N ARG A 321 -2.36 5.35 -4.12
CA ARG A 321 -3.24 6.37 -3.51
C ARG A 321 -4.49 6.62 -4.35
N ASP A 322 -4.30 6.63 -5.66
CA ASP A 322 -5.40 6.90 -6.59
C ASP A 322 -6.35 5.71 -6.66
N ASN A 323 -7.65 5.99 -6.60
CA ASN A 323 -8.69 4.97 -6.61
C ASN A 323 -8.69 4.12 -7.89
N GLU A 324 -8.34 4.72 -9.03
CA GLU A 324 -8.25 4.04 -10.31
C GLU A 324 -7.03 3.11 -10.34
N GLU A 325 -5.88 3.57 -9.84
CA GLU A 325 -4.67 2.74 -9.73
C GLU A 325 -4.86 1.56 -8.76
N VAL A 326 -5.52 1.77 -7.61
CA VAL A 326 -5.87 0.70 -6.67
C VAL A 326 -6.74 -0.36 -7.36
N TYR A 327 -7.79 0.09 -8.07
CA TYR A 327 -8.69 -0.82 -8.77
C TYR A 327 -7.98 -1.60 -9.88
N ASP A 328 -7.17 -0.92 -10.69
CA ASP A 328 -6.43 -1.53 -11.80
C ASP A 328 -5.39 -2.54 -11.30
N CYS A 329 -4.72 -2.25 -10.18
CA CYS A 329 -3.81 -3.18 -9.54
C CYS A 329 -4.54 -4.45 -9.09
N LEU A 330 -5.68 -4.30 -8.42
CA LEU A 330 -6.50 -5.43 -7.96
C LEU A 330 -7.05 -6.25 -9.12
N ALA A 331 -7.53 -5.60 -10.19
CA ALA A 331 -8.12 -6.24 -11.36
C ALA A 331 -7.13 -7.16 -12.10
N GLN A 332 -5.82 -7.01 -11.90
CA GLN A 332 -4.82 -7.93 -12.44
C GLN A 332 -4.84 -9.30 -11.76
N SER A 333 -5.29 -9.38 -10.51
CA SER A 333 -5.21 -10.62 -9.71
C SER A 333 -6.56 -11.08 -9.16
N VAL A 334 -7.58 -10.24 -9.17
CA VAL A 334 -8.90 -10.52 -8.61
C VAL A 334 -9.97 -10.22 -9.66
N THR A 335 -11.10 -10.93 -9.63
CA THR A 335 -12.22 -10.71 -10.56
C THR A 335 -13.57 -10.99 -9.90
N GLY A 336 -14.66 -10.56 -10.55
CA GLY A 336 -16.04 -10.79 -10.09
C GLY A 336 -16.42 -9.95 -8.86
N GLU A 337 -17.26 -10.52 -8.00
CA GLU A 337 -17.73 -9.85 -6.79
C GLU A 337 -16.59 -9.61 -5.80
N LEU A 338 -15.65 -10.56 -5.70
CA LEU A 338 -14.47 -10.43 -4.83
C LEU A 338 -13.64 -9.18 -5.12
N LEU A 339 -13.53 -8.77 -6.40
CA LEU A 339 -12.82 -7.54 -6.76
C LEU A 339 -13.46 -6.30 -6.10
N SER A 340 -14.80 -6.24 -6.15
CA SER A 340 -15.53 -5.12 -5.55
C SER A 340 -15.41 -5.11 -4.02
N ASP A 341 -15.50 -6.28 -3.38
CA ASP A 341 -15.44 -6.42 -1.94
C ASP A 341 -14.04 -6.04 -1.42
N VAL A 342 -12.99 -6.57 -2.04
CA VAL A 342 -11.60 -6.27 -1.67
C VAL A 342 -11.28 -4.79 -1.93
N TYR A 343 -11.74 -4.23 -3.06
CA TYR A 343 -11.54 -2.81 -3.36
C TYR A 343 -12.19 -1.91 -2.30
N LEU A 344 -13.45 -2.20 -1.91
CA LEU A 344 -14.14 -1.42 -0.88
C LEU A 344 -13.48 -1.54 0.48
N GLU A 345 -12.99 -2.72 0.85
CA GLU A 345 -12.28 -2.93 2.12
C GLU A 345 -10.95 -2.15 2.17
N ILE A 346 -10.15 -2.21 1.09
CA ILE A 346 -8.91 -1.44 0.98
C ILE A 346 -9.21 0.05 1.01
N ARG A 347 -10.20 0.51 0.25
CA ARG A 347 -10.57 1.92 0.21
C ARG A 347 -11.03 2.44 1.58
N ASN A 348 -11.87 1.69 2.28
CA ASN A 348 -12.28 2.04 3.64
C ASN A 348 -11.08 2.13 4.59
N GLY A 349 -10.13 1.20 4.45
CA GLY A 349 -8.87 1.25 5.19
C GLY A 349 -8.05 2.51 4.89
N LEU A 350 -7.93 2.89 3.63
CA LEU A 350 -7.20 4.09 3.19
C LEU A 350 -7.91 5.39 3.61
N GLU A 351 -9.23 5.49 3.50
CA GLU A 351 -10.00 6.69 3.91
C GLU A 351 -9.87 6.98 5.42
N VAL A 352 -9.87 5.96 6.27
CA VAL A 352 -9.64 6.12 7.72
C VAL A 352 -8.25 6.68 8.00
N GLN A 353 -7.28 6.37 7.14
CA GLN A 353 -5.90 6.86 7.25
C GLN A 353 -5.77 8.29 6.78
N GLU A 354 -6.41 8.69 5.69
CA GLU A 354 -6.38 10.06 5.16
C GLU A 354 -6.93 11.08 6.17
N GLN A 355 -7.90 10.69 6.99
CA GLN A 355 -8.45 11.56 8.06
C GLN A 355 -7.40 11.97 9.10
N GLY A 356 -6.35 11.17 9.31
CA GLY A 356 -5.27 11.44 10.27
C GLY A 356 -3.93 11.86 9.66
N GLY A 357 -3.81 11.94 8.32
CA GLY A 357 -2.50 12.07 7.66
C GLY A 357 -1.62 10.83 7.87
N ALA A 358 -2.22 9.70 8.25
CA ALA A 358 -1.53 8.44 8.44
C ALA A 358 -1.34 7.74 7.09
N VAL A 359 -0.20 7.07 6.91
CA VAL A 359 0.05 6.18 5.77
C VAL A 359 0.16 4.77 6.30
N ALA A 360 -0.68 3.86 5.78
CA ALA A 360 -0.48 2.45 6.03
C ALA A 360 0.36 1.85 4.91
N LEU A 361 1.31 1.09 5.33
CA LEU A 361 2.20 0.33 4.48
C LEU A 361 2.06 -1.14 4.85
N VAL A 362 2.01 -2.00 3.85
CA VAL A 362 2.17 -3.45 4.04
C VAL A 362 3.66 -3.73 3.91
N ASP A 363 4.29 -4.06 5.04
CA ASP A 363 5.74 -4.26 5.11
C ASP A 363 6.13 -5.64 4.58
N ASP A 364 5.38 -6.68 4.98
CA ASP A 364 5.70 -8.07 4.66
C ASP A 364 4.48 -8.99 4.69
N ILE A 365 4.52 -10.02 3.85
CA ILE A 365 3.54 -11.09 3.78
C ILE A 365 4.28 -12.41 3.96
N GLU A 366 4.07 -13.05 5.09
CA GLU A 366 4.67 -14.33 5.44
C GLU A 366 3.65 -15.46 5.23
N PHE A 367 3.88 -16.32 4.24
CA PHE A 367 3.06 -17.49 4.00
C PHE A 367 3.49 -18.62 4.94
N LEU A 368 2.63 -19.01 5.89
CA LEU A 368 2.91 -20.05 6.87
C LEU A 368 2.57 -21.42 6.32
N ASP A 369 1.41 -21.55 5.68
CA ASP A 369 0.93 -22.78 5.07
C ASP A 369 0.10 -22.42 3.83
N VAL A 370 0.36 -23.12 2.73
CA VAL A 370 -0.38 -22.97 1.47
C VAL A 370 -0.65 -24.37 0.93
N THR A 371 -1.88 -24.81 1.05
CA THR A 371 -2.29 -26.16 0.67
C THR A 371 -3.35 -26.11 -0.43
N PRO A 372 -2.98 -26.36 -1.70
CA PRO A 372 -3.96 -26.57 -2.76
C PRO A 372 -4.80 -27.81 -2.47
N ALA A 373 -6.13 -27.68 -2.51
CA ALA A 373 -7.04 -28.79 -2.30
C ALA A 373 -7.10 -29.68 -3.57
N LEU A 374 -6.51 -30.86 -3.51
CA LEU A 374 -6.36 -31.76 -4.64
C LEU A 374 -7.70 -32.34 -5.14
N ASP A 375 -8.72 -32.37 -4.29
CA ASP A 375 -10.01 -33.00 -4.59
C ASP A 375 -11.06 -32.05 -5.17
N PHE A 376 -10.78 -30.76 -5.18
CA PHE A 376 -11.69 -29.76 -5.70
C PHE A 376 -11.25 -29.27 -7.08
N MET A 377 -11.40 -30.13 -8.07
CA MET A 377 -11.47 -29.69 -9.46
C MET A 377 -12.96 -29.62 -9.79
N GLU A 378 -13.48 -28.43 -10.03
CA GLU A 378 -14.83 -28.25 -10.56
C GLU A 378 -14.82 -28.84 -11.99
N HIS A 379 -15.10 -30.15 -12.10
CA HIS A 379 -14.94 -30.94 -13.34
C HIS A 379 -15.87 -30.47 -14.45
N GLU A 380 -16.92 -29.71 -14.11
CA GLU A 380 -17.88 -29.14 -15.04
C GLU A 380 -17.56 -27.69 -15.43
N ALA A 381 -16.64 -27.03 -14.73
CA ALA A 381 -16.26 -25.66 -15.05
C ALA A 381 -15.13 -25.65 -16.10
N SER A 382 -15.41 -25.07 -17.23
CA SER A 382 -14.38 -24.74 -18.22
C SER A 382 -14.21 -23.20 -18.20
N PRO A 383 -13.09 -22.68 -17.78
CA PRO A 383 -11.80 -23.30 -17.40
C PRO A 383 -11.77 -23.85 -15.96
N PRO A 384 -10.84 -24.80 -15.65
CA PRO A 384 -10.78 -25.48 -14.36
C PRO A 384 -10.40 -24.50 -13.25
N ALA A 385 -11.15 -24.57 -12.13
CA ALA A 385 -10.85 -23.85 -10.90
C ALA A 385 -10.21 -24.76 -9.86
N TYR A 386 -9.41 -24.23 -8.97
CA TYR A 386 -8.88 -24.96 -7.80
C TYR A 386 -9.03 -24.12 -6.53
N LEU A 387 -9.09 -24.83 -5.38
CA LEU A 387 -9.11 -24.20 -4.07
C LEU A 387 -7.73 -24.22 -3.44
N VAL A 388 -7.43 -23.17 -2.67
CA VAL A 388 -6.22 -23.09 -1.86
C VAL A 388 -6.61 -22.69 -0.45
N GLU A 389 -6.31 -23.54 0.53
CA GLU A 389 -6.32 -23.14 1.93
C GLU A 389 -4.98 -22.51 2.25
N CYS A 390 -5.02 -21.31 2.80
CA CYS A 390 -3.84 -20.55 3.15
C CYS A 390 -3.93 -19.99 4.56
N ARG A 391 -2.81 -20.14 5.30
CA ARG A 391 -2.53 -19.40 6.54
C ARG A 391 -1.37 -18.47 6.29
N TRP A 392 -1.58 -17.16 6.53
CA TRP A 392 -0.55 -16.17 6.30
C TRP A 392 -0.57 -15.08 7.36
N ASN A 393 0.59 -14.46 7.55
CA ASN A 393 0.73 -13.27 8.37
C ASN A 393 0.92 -12.06 7.47
N VAL A 394 0.32 -10.95 7.88
CA VAL A 394 0.54 -9.65 7.26
C VAL A 394 1.10 -8.72 8.32
N SER A 395 2.27 -8.21 8.08
CA SER A 395 2.89 -7.17 8.88
C SER A 395 2.68 -5.83 8.19
N GLY A 396 2.20 -4.85 8.93
CA GLY A 396 1.95 -3.52 8.39
C GLY A 396 2.30 -2.44 9.40
N THR A 397 2.68 -1.31 8.84
CA THR A 397 3.07 -0.11 9.59
C THR A 397 2.11 1.01 9.25
N ILE A 398 1.56 1.68 10.26
CA ILE A 398 0.81 2.92 10.10
C ILE A 398 1.68 4.04 10.64
N GLU A 399 2.08 4.91 9.74
CA GLU A 399 2.94 6.04 10.05
C GLU A 399 2.13 7.33 10.14
N HIS A 400 2.27 8.04 11.22
CA HIS A 400 1.80 9.41 11.36
C HIS A 400 2.75 10.23 12.22
N TRP A 401 2.53 11.54 12.23
CA TRP A 401 3.35 12.53 12.93
C TRP A 401 3.97 11.99 14.23
N GLY A 402 5.26 11.72 14.20
CA GLY A 402 6.07 11.40 15.38
C GLY A 402 5.94 9.98 15.96
N HIS A 403 5.03 9.12 15.46
CA HIS A 403 4.95 7.74 15.95
C HIS A 403 4.52 6.74 14.87
N ILE A 404 4.86 5.49 15.13
CA ILE A 404 4.59 4.36 14.25
C ILE A 404 3.75 3.36 15.02
N HIS A 405 2.71 2.85 14.37
CA HIS A 405 1.98 1.67 14.83
C HIS A 405 2.37 0.48 13.97
N ARG A 406 2.97 -0.52 14.58
CA ARG A 406 3.21 -1.80 13.91
C ARG A 406 2.11 -2.76 14.27
N ARG A 407 1.54 -3.41 13.26
CA ARG A 407 0.52 -4.44 13.39
C ARG A 407 0.97 -5.69 12.69
N LYS A 408 0.72 -6.83 13.31
CA LYS A 408 0.87 -8.13 12.67
C LYS A 408 -0.44 -8.89 12.87
N ASN A 409 -1.10 -9.20 11.78
CA ASN A 409 -2.33 -9.99 11.77
C ASN A 409 -2.04 -11.35 11.12
N GLN A 410 -2.66 -12.39 11.64
CA GLN A 410 -2.69 -13.72 11.04
C GLN A 410 -4.08 -14.00 10.48
N TYR A 411 -4.10 -14.57 9.31
CA TYR A 411 -5.32 -14.94 8.61
C TYR A 411 -5.29 -16.43 8.26
N LEU A 412 -6.48 -17.04 8.22
CA LEU A 412 -6.74 -18.35 7.64
C LEU A 412 -7.93 -18.24 6.70
N GLY A 413 -7.78 -18.65 5.45
CA GLY A 413 -8.84 -18.56 4.46
C GLY A 413 -8.73 -19.59 3.36
N ILE A 414 -9.83 -19.80 2.67
CA ILE A 414 -9.92 -20.66 1.50
C ILE A 414 -10.21 -19.77 0.29
N PHE A 415 -9.33 -19.84 -0.69
CA PHE A 415 -9.40 -19.08 -1.92
C PHE A 415 -9.81 -19.98 -3.09
N LYS A 416 -10.63 -19.45 -3.99
CA LYS A 416 -10.91 -20.06 -5.27
C LYS A 416 -10.12 -19.33 -6.36
N VAL A 417 -9.30 -20.09 -7.10
CA VAL A 417 -8.46 -19.59 -8.19
C VAL A 417 -8.97 -20.16 -9.51
N ARG A 418 -9.12 -19.32 -10.52
CA ARG A 418 -9.61 -19.72 -11.85
C ARG A 418 -8.94 -18.86 -12.95
N PRO A 419 -8.71 -19.42 -14.14
CA PRO A 419 -8.39 -18.63 -15.32
C PRO A 419 -9.56 -17.73 -15.71
N SER A 420 -9.28 -16.47 -15.96
CA SER A 420 -10.23 -15.46 -16.46
C SER A 420 -9.51 -14.57 -17.45
N GLU A 421 -10.08 -14.42 -18.66
CA GLU A 421 -9.52 -13.58 -19.74
C GLU A 421 -8.07 -13.91 -20.14
N GLY A 422 -7.66 -15.17 -19.97
CA GLY A 422 -6.31 -15.64 -20.28
C GLY A 422 -5.33 -15.63 -19.12
N ASP A 423 -5.70 -15.06 -17.96
CA ASP A 423 -4.86 -14.95 -16.78
C ASP A 423 -5.46 -15.70 -15.59
N TRP A 424 -4.58 -16.10 -14.64
CA TRP A 424 -5.03 -16.63 -13.35
C TRP A 424 -5.55 -15.50 -12.46
N ARG A 425 -6.72 -15.72 -11.82
CA ARG A 425 -7.32 -14.75 -10.90
C ARG A 425 -7.98 -15.41 -9.71
N LEU A 426 -7.98 -14.68 -8.58
CA LEU A 426 -8.79 -15.00 -7.40
C LEU A 426 -10.24 -14.61 -7.70
N VAL A 427 -11.17 -15.53 -7.47
CA VAL A 427 -12.60 -15.30 -7.77
C VAL A 427 -13.48 -15.37 -6.53
N ASP A 428 -12.96 -15.96 -5.44
CA ASP A 428 -13.69 -16.10 -4.20
C ASP A 428 -12.74 -16.25 -3.02
N LEU A 429 -13.13 -15.77 -1.85
CA LEU A 429 -12.42 -15.87 -0.57
C LEU A 429 -13.41 -16.16 0.56
N ASP A 430 -13.21 -17.28 1.22
CA ASP A 430 -13.90 -17.61 2.47
C ASP A 430 -12.91 -17.46 3.64
N LEU A 431 -12.95 -16.30 4.30
CA LEU A 431 -12.09 -16.00 5.44
C LEU A 431 -12.60 -16.74 6.68
N LYS A 432 -11.81 -17.68 7.19
CA LYS A 432 -12.16 -18.55 8.32
C LYS A 432 -11.75 -17.97 9.66
N GLN A 433 -10.60 -17.30 9.72
CA GLN A 433 -10.05 -16.75 10.96
C GLN A 433 -9.23 -15.50 10.66
N GLU A 434 -9.38 -14.51 11.53
CA GLU A 434 -8.50 -13.35 11.65
C GLU A 434 -8.07 -13.22 13.11
N GLU A 435 -6.76 -13.12 13.35
CA GLU A 435 -6.19 -12.94 14.68
C GLU A 435 -5.13 -11.85 14.67
N ARG A 436 -5.20 -10.94 15.62
CA ARG A 436 -4.19 -9.89 15.79
C ARG A 436 -3.07 -10.41 16.69
N LEU A 437 -1.89 -10.65 16.11
CA LEU A 437 -0.71 -11.15 16.83
C LEU A 437 0.05 -10.05 17.54
N GLU A 438 0.22 -8.89 16.88
CA GLU A 438 0.96 -7.76 17.43
C GLU A 438 0.23 -6.44 17.19
N ASN A 439 0.32 -5.57 18.18
CA ASN A 439 -0.08 -4.17 18.10
C ASN A 439 0.88 -3.36 18.97
N LYS A 440 2.00 -2.94 18.36
CA LYS A 440 3.02 -2.14 19.04
C LYS A 440 2.93 -0.70 18.59
N ARG A 441 2.95 0.20 19.56
CA ARG A 441 3.10 1.62 19.33
C ARG A 441 4.55 1.98 19.65
N GLU A 442 5.27 2.46 18.66
CA GLU A 442 6.63 2.92 18.80
C GLU A 442 6.67 4.44 18.62
N LEU A 443 7.16 5.13 19.63
CA LEU A 443 7.53 6.54 19.49
C LEU A 443 8.83 6.61 18.71
N ARG A 444 8.87 7.47 17.72
CA ARG A 444 10.11 7.74 17.01
C ARG A 444 11.05 8.47 17.96
N LYS A 445 12.22 7.91 18.18
CA LYS A 445 13.29 8.59 18.89
C LYS A 445 13.89 9.63 17.94
N PHE A 446 13.61 10.87 18.23
CA PHE A 446 14.22 12.01 17.58
C PHE A 446 15.62 12.28 18.13
#